data_ac61cd4c4adb858e3d40c182571ec9a8
#
_entry.id   ac61cd4c4adb858e3d40c182571ec9a8
#
_cell.length_a   1.000
_cell.length_b   1.000
_cell.length_c   1.000
_cell.angle_alpha   90.00
_cell.angle_beta   90.00
_cell.angle_gamma   90.00
#
_symmetry.space_group_name_H-M   'P 1'
#
loop_
_entity.id
_entity.type
_entity.pdbx_description
1 polymer ?
#
loop_
_entity_poly.entity_id
_entity_poly.type
_entity_poly.pdbx_seq_one_letter_code
_entity_poly.pdbx_strand_id
1 'polypeptide(L)'
;LKYMVSNKMHARASGKVTLLTRQPIEGRAKGGALRLGEMEQQALVAHGASLLLKERYDSDKVVLQLCTKCGAVAVEDSIRGKIICPMCNSQDIEPVEISYAFKLLVDEIQSLHIKTKFNMKNKYE
;
A
#
# COMPACT_ATOMS: atom_id res chain seq x y z
N LEU A 1 11.42 33.13 23.98
CA LEU A 1 12.10 32.16 24.83
C LEU A 1 11.25 30.94 25.12
N LYS A 2 10.13 30.83 24.40
CA LYS A 2 9.29 29.61 24.41
C LYS A 2 9.77 28.57 23.39
N TYR A 3 10.74 28.89 22.55
CA TYR A 3 11.25 28.03 21.50
C TYR A 3 12.43 27.20 22.01
N MET A 4 12.12 26.14 22.74
CA MET A 4 13.12 25.23 23.29
C MET A 4 13.22 23.96 22.46
N VAL A 5 14.41 23.33 22.43
CA VAL A 5 14.65 22.08 21.71
C VAL A 5 13.73 20.98 22.20
N SER A 6 13.48 20.88 23.50
CA SER A 6 12.62 19.88 24.10
C SER A 6 11.18 19.92 23.55
N ASN A 7 10.71 21.10 23.13
CA ASN A 7 9.38 21.28 22.57
C ASN A 7 9.32 20.96 21.07
N LYS A 8 10.46 20.79 20.41
CA LYS A 8 10.55 20.58 18.96
C LYS A 8 11.15 19.26 18.58
N MET A 9 11.76 18.55 19.54
CA MET A 9 12.36 17.26 19.28
C MET A 9 11.28 16.21 19.05
N HIS A 10 11.47 15.38 18.03
CA HIS A 10 10.55 14.31 17.70
C HIS A 10 11.31 13.13 17.14
N ALA A 11 10.95 11.93 17.57
CA ALA A 11 11.49 10.68 17.05
C ALA A 11 10.40 9.63 17.01
N ARG A 12 10.46 8.78 15.99
CA ARG A 12 9.54 7.67 15.81
C ARG A 12 10.27 6.51 15.13
N ALA A 13 10.11 5.31 15.65
CA ALA A 13 10.57 4.09 14.95
C ALA A 13 9.36 3.35 14.37
N SER A 14 8.47 2.88 15.23
CA SER A 14 7.19 2.32 14.84
C SER A 14 6.14 2.89 15.80
N GLY A 15 4.90 3.03 15.34
CA GLY A 15 3.85 3.61 16.16
C GLY A 15 2.48 3.44 15.54
N LYS A 16 1.55 4.27 15.97
CA LYS A 16 0.17 4.21 15.51
C LYS A 16 0.05 4.56 14.03
N VAL A 17 -0.86 3.87 13.35
CA VAL A 17 -1.20 4.12 11.96
C VAL A 17 -2.69 4.38 11.84
N THR A 18 -3.09 5.06 10.76
CA THR A 18 -4.51 5.29 10.49
C THR A 18 -5.18 3.98 10.05
N LEU A 19 -6.46 3.84 10.36
CA LEU A 19 -7.20 2.64 10.04
C LEU A 19 -7.41 2.49 8.53
N LEU A 20 -7.79 3.56 7.85
CA LEU A 20 -8.13 3.53 6.43
C LEU A 20 -6.90 3.40 5.53
N THR A 21 -5.92 4.27 5.71
CA THR A 21 -4.77 4.35 4.79
C THR A 21 -3.59 3.52 5.24
N ARG A 22 -3.59 3.06 6.50
CA ARG A 22 -2.48 2.33 7.13
C ARG A 22 -1.15 3.07 7.04
N GLN A 23 -1.22 4.39 6.99
CA GLN A 23 -0.06 5.27 7.04
C GLN A 23 0.13 5.80 8.45
N PRO A 24 1.37 6.19 8.85
CA PRO A 24 1.58 6.78 10.16
C PRO A 24 0.70 7.99 10.39
N ILE A 25 0.26 8.17 11.63
CA ILE A 25 -0.55 9.33 12.00
C ILE A 25 0.29 10.61 11.97
N GLU A 26 -0.38 11.73 11.90
CA GLU A 26 0.25 13.05 11.89
C GLU A 26 0.32 13.63 13.29
N GLY A 27 1.36 14.41 13.56
CA GLY A 27 1.49 15.18 14.78
C GLY A 27 2.55 14.64 15.74
N ARG A 28 3.41 15.53 16.19
CA ARG A 28 4.50 15.22 17.13
C ARG A 28 3.97 14.68 18.47
N ALA A 29 2.95 15.33 19.02
CA ALA A 29 2.38 14.96 20.32
C ALA A 29 1.75 13.56 20.32
N LYS A 30 1.33 13.09 19.15
CA LYS A 30 0.69 11.76 18.99
C LYS A 30 1.68 10.66 18.61
N GLY A 31 2.97 10.98 18.53
CA GLY A 31 3.98 10.03 18.04
C GLY A 31 3.87 9.76 16.55
N GLY A 32 3.37 10.72 15.80
CA GLY A 32 3.19 10.61 14.35
C GLY A 32 4.47 10.79 13.56
N ALA A 33 4.34 10.83 12.24
CA ALA A 33 5.45 10.99 11.32
C ALA A 33 5.25 12.20 10.42
N LEU A 34 6.29 12.54 9.68
CA LEU A 34 6.23 13.59 8.67
C LEU A 34 5.74 13.03 7.35
N ARG A 35 5.18 13.91 6.52
CA ARG A 35 4.71 13.54 5.19
C ARG A 35 5.79 13.80 4.14
N LEU A 36 6.09 12.79 3.34
CA LEU A 36 6.81 12.97 2.08
C LEU A 36 5.75 13.25 1.00
N GLY A 37 5.51 14.52 0.75
CA GLY A 37 4.44 14.94 -0.15
C GLY A 37 4.80 14.82 -1.63
N GLU A 38 3.90 15.31 -2.48
CA GLU A 38 4.08 15.26 -3.93
C GLU A 38 5.30 16.05 -4.39
N MET A 39 5.52 17.22 -3.81
CA MET A 39 6.66 18.06 -4.19
C MET A 39 7.99 17.43 -3.79
N GLU A 40 8.06 16.79 -2.65
CA GLU A 40 9.23 16.05 -2.19
C GLU A 40 9.49 14.83 -3.08
N GLN A 41 8.45 14.17 -3.55
CA GLN A 41 8.57 13.08 -4.50
C GLN A 41 9.14 13.57 -5.83
N GLN A 42 8.71 14.73 -6.30
CA GLN A 42 9.25 15.35 -7.52
C GLN A 42 10.74 15.67 -7.36
N ALA A 43 11.18 16.10 -6.18
CA ALA A 43 12.58 16.36 -5.91
C ALA A 43 13.42 15.07 -6.00
N LEU A 44 12.91 13.96 -5.50
CA LEU A 44 13.57 12.66 -5.62
C LEU A 44 13.69 12.21 -7.08
N VAL A 45 12.66 12.44 -7.87
CA VAL A 45 12.68 12.12 -9.31
C VAL A 45 13.73 12.97 -10.02
N ALA A 46 13.78 14.27 -9.73
CA ALA A 46 14.75 15.19 -10.33
C ALA A 46 16.20 14.82 -9.98
N HIS A 47 16.43 14.32 -8.77
CA HIS A 47 17.75 13.88 -8.32
C HIS A 47 18.18 12.54 -8.94
N GLY A 48 17.22 11.73 -9.41
CA GLY A 48 17.48 10.41 -9.95
C GLY A 48 17.63 9.31 -8.90
N ALA A 49 17.14 9.54 -7.67
CA ALA A 49 17.18 8.56 -6.59
C ALA A 49 16.07 7.52 -6.74
N SER A 50 16.18 6.66 -7.75
CA SER A 50 15.12 5.73 -8.12
C SER A 50 14.89 4.63 -7.09
N LEU A 51 15.95 4.11 -6.47
CA LEU A 51 15.83 3.06 -5.45
C LEU A 51 15.18 3.58 -4.18
N LEU A 52 15.52 4.80 -3.76
CA LEU A 52 14.90 5.44 -2.61
C LEU A 52 13.42 5.71 -2.87
N LEU A 53 13.09 6.19 -4.06
CA LEU A 53 11.70 6.44 -4.45
C LEU A 53 10.88 5.15 -4.43
N LYS A 54 11.44 4.08 -4.97
CA LYS A 54 10.79 2.76 -4.95
C LYS A 54 10.58 2.27 -3.52
N GLU A 55 11.58 2.42 -2.65
CA GLU A 55 11.48 2.00 -1.26
C GLU A 55 10.39 2.77 -0.52
N ARG A 56 10.25 4.07 -0.81
CA ARG A 56 9.20 4.88 -0.19
C ARG A 56 7.79 4.42 -0.59
N TYR A 57 7.59 4.01 -1.83
CA TYR A 57 6.32 3.43 -2.26
C TYR A 57 6.08 2.03 -1.71
N ASP A 58 7.14 1.25 -1.49
CA ASP A 58 7.04 -0.11 -0.98
C ASP A 58 6.99 -0.18 0.55
N SER A 59 7.06 0.95 1.25
CA SER A 59 7.08 0.97 2.71
C SER A 59 5.80 0.42 3.34
N ASP A 60 4.68 0.46 2.64
CA ASP A 60 3.38 -0.03 3.10
C ASP A 60 2.87 -1.22 2.28
N LYS A 61 3.76 -1.97 1.65
CA LYS A 61 3.34 -3.06 0.77
C LYS A 61 2.58 -4.15 1.50
N VAL A 62 1.63 -4.71 0.80
CA VAL A 62 0.81 -5.84 1.24
C VAL A 62 0.80 -6.92 0.16
N VAL A 63 0.48 -8.13 0.56
CA VAL A 63 0.36 -9.26 -0.37
C VAL A 63 -1.11 -9.42 -0.74
N LEU A 64 -1.41 -9.34 -2.04
CA LEU A 64 -2.74 -9.65 -2.56
C LEU A 64 -2.71 -11.01 -3.23
N GLN A 65 -3.76 -11.79 -3.02
CA GLN A 65 -3.99 -13.01 -3.75
C GLN A 65 -4.81 -12.68 -4.99
N LEU A 66 -4.22 -12.84 -6.17
CA LEU A 66 -4.86 -12.49 -7.43
C LEU A 66 -5.12 -13.73 -8.26
N CYS A 67 -6.30 -13.77 -8.89
CA CYS A 67 -6.63 -14.84 -9.83
C CYS A 67 -5.90 -14.62 -11.16
N THR A 68 -5.18 -15.63 -11.64
CA THR A 68 -4.44 -15.55 -12.90
C THR A 68 -5.35 -15.57 -14.13
N LYS A 69 -6.55 -16.12 -13.99
CA LYS A 69 -7.50 -16.25 -15.12
C LYS A 69 -8.30 -14.98 -15.34
N CYS A 70 -8.95 -14.45 -14.31
CA CYS A 70 -9.86 -13.31 -14.46
C CYS A 70 -9.27 -11.99 -13.95
N GLY A 71 -8.12 -12.02 -13.29
CA GLY A 71 -7.47 -10.81 -12.76
C GLY A 71 -8.19 -10.15 -11.59
N ALA A 72 -9.10 -10.85 -10.93
CA ALA A 72 -9.80 -10.34 -9.75
C ALA A 72 -9.03 -10.69 -8.47
N VAL A 73 -9.32 -9.96 -7.40
CA VAL A 73 -8.77 -10.27 -6.08
C VAL A 73 -9.47 -11.50 -5.52
N ALA A 74 -8.68 -12.49 -5.12
CA ALA A 74 -9.21 -13.73 -4.55
C ALA A 74 -9.60 -13.54 -3.08
N VAL A 75 -10.47 -14.42 -2.60
CA VAL A 75 -10.93 -14.43 -1.22
C VAL A 75 -10.49 -15.72 -0.56
N GLU A 76 -10.00 -15.62 0.67
CA GLU A 76 -9.70 -16.78 1.49
C GLU A 76 -11.00 -17.28 2.15
N ASP A 77 -11.37 -18.51 1.85
CA ASP A 77 -12.50 -19.16 2.51
C ASP A 77 -12.00 -19.88 3.77
N SER A 78 -12.19 -19.23 4.92
CA SER A 78 -11.72 -19.76 6.19
C SER A 78 -12.47 -21.04 6.62
N ILE A 79 -13.70 -21.23 6.14
CA ILE A 79 -14.52 -22.41 6.47
C ILE A 79 -13.99 -23.63 5.73
N ARG A 80 -13.66 -23.48 4.45
CA ARG A 80 -13.14 -24.57 3.60
C ARG A 80 -11.62 -24.65 3.59
N GLY A 81 -10.94 -23.63 4.14
CA GLY A 81 -9.49 -23.57 4.14
C GLY A 81 -8.87 -23.40 2.75
N LYS A 82 -9.60 -22.83 1.80
CA LYS A 82 -9.16 -22.63 0.43
C LYS A 82 -9.19 -21.17 0.03
N ILE A 83 -8.28 -20.78 -0.85
CA ILE A 83 -8.28 -19.47 -1.48
C ILE A 83 -8.90 -19.64 -2.86
N ILE A 84 -10.03 -19.02 -3.09
CA ILE A 84 -10.77 -19.14 -4.36
C ILE A 84 -11.09 -17.76 -4.92
N CYS A 85 -11.20 -17.69 -6.26
CA CYS A 85 -11.67 -16.48 -6.92
C CYS A 85 -13.20 -16.45 -6.88
N PRO A 86 -13.81 -15.39 -6.30
CA PRO A 86 -15.28 -15.32 -6.23
C PRO A 86 -15.94 -15.09 -7.58
N MET A 87 -15.19 -14.66 -8.60
CA MET A 87 -15.74 -14.36 -9.92
C MET A 87 -15.80 -15.58 -10.83
N CYS A 88 -14.76 -16.43 -10.85
CA CYS A 88 -14.68 -17.57 -11.75
C CYS A 88 -14.50 -18.91 -11.03
N ASN A 89 -14.48 -18.91 -9.71
CA ASN A 89 -14.30 -20.10 -8.85
C ASN A 89 -13.01 -20.87 -9.14
N SER A 90 -12.02 -20.21 -9.73
CA SER A 90 -10.72 -20.80 -10.01
C SER A 90 -9.85 -20.84 -8.75
N GLN A 91 -8.98 -21.84 -8.67
CA GLN A 91 -7.96 -21.95 -7.63
C GLN A 91 -6.58 -21.51 -8.11
N ASP A 92 -6.46 -21.00 -9.33
CA ASP A 92 -5.20 -20.49 -9.89
C ASP A 92 -4.92 -19.09 -9.33
N ILE A 93 -4.46 -19.07 -8.09
CA ILE A 93 -4.24 -17.84 -7.33
C ILE A 93 -2.74 -17.66 -7.13
N GLU A 94 -2.25 -16.44 -7.42
CA GLU A 94 -0.86 -16.08 -7.21
C GLU A 94 -0.76 -14.92 -6.23
N PRO A 95 0.19 -14.95 -5.28
CA PRO A 95 0.44 -13.82 -4.39
C PRO A 95 1.23 -12.73 -5.13
N VAL A 96 0.82 -11.49 -4.97
CA VAL A 96 1.50 -10.33 -5.56
C VAL A 96 1.67 -9.28 -4.47
N GLU A 97 2.88 -8.76 -4.34
CA GLU A 97 3.16 -7.66 -3.42
C GLU A 97 2.89 -6.33 -4.10
N ILE A 98 2.02 -5.53 -3.50
CA ILE A 98 1.71 -4.18 -3.99
C ILE A 98 1.67 -3.20 -2.83
N SER A 99 1.73 -1.91 -3.15
CA SER A 99 1.52 -0.84 -2.18
C SER A 99 0.08 -0.87 -1.66
N TYR A 100 -0.10 -0.67 -0.35
CA TYR A 100 -1.43 -0.60 0.23
C TYR A 100 -2.22 0.61 -0.28
N ALA A 101 -1.53 1.72 -0.54
CA ALA A 101 -2.16 2.90 -1.13
C ALA A 101 -2.76 2.59 -2.50
N PHE A 102 -2.06 1.81 -3.33
CA PHE A 102 -2.58 1.37 -4.62
C PHE A 102 -3.78 0.42 -4.46
N LYS A 103 -3.71 -0.50 -3.49
CA LYS A 103 -4.83 -1.39 -3.18
C LYS A 103 -6.06 -0.58 -2.77
N LEU A 104 -5.89 0.42 -1.91
CA LEU A 104 -6.98 1.28 -1.48
C LEU A 104 -7.58 2.04 -2.66
N LEU A 105 -6.75 2.57 -3.56
CA LEU A 105 -7.22 3.24 -4.76
C LEU A 105 -8.07 2.32 -5.63
N VAL A 106 -7.64 1.10 -5.83
CA VAL A 106 -8.38 0.11 -6.62
C VAL A 106 -9.72 -0.22 -5.95
N ASP A 107 -9.73 -0.38 -4.63
CA ASP A 107 -10.96 -0.66 -3.89
C ASP A 107 -11.94 0.51 -4.00
N GLU A 108 -11.46 1.75 -3.93
CA GLU A 108 -12.29 2.95 -4.07
C GLU A 108 -12.85 3.08 -5.49
N ILE A 109 -12.06 2.76 -6.51
CA ILE A 109 -12.52 2.76 -7.90
C ILE A 109 -13.61 1.71 -8.10
N GLN A 110 -13.47 0.53 -7.52
CA GLN A 110 -14.47 -0.53 -7.58
C GLN A 110 -15.76 -0.12 -6.87
N SER A 111 -15.68 0.67 -5.80
CA SER A 111 -16.87 1.19 -5.12
C SER A 111 -17.68 2.13 -6.00
N LEU A 112 -17.09 2.71 -7.03
CA LEU A 112 -17.76 3.55 -8.03
C LEU A 112 -18.33 2.73 -9.20
N HIS A 113 -18.45 1.41 -9.06
CA HIS A 113 -18.95 0.47 -10.07
C HIS A 113 -18.06 0.35 -11.30
N ILE A 114 -16.77 0.64 -11.17
CA ILE A 114 -15.78 0.45 -12.22
C ILE A 114 -15.03 -0.87 -11.96
N LYS A 115 -15.13 -1.78 -12.90
CA LYS A 115 -14.42 -3.06 -12.80
C LYS A 115 -12.94 -2.89 -13.12
N THR A 116 -12.10 -3.36 -12.23
CA THR A 116 -10.64 -3.39 -12.45
C THR A 116 -10.19 -4.82 -12.67
N LYS A 117 -9.24 -5.00 -13.57
CA LYS A 117 -8.67 -6.30 -13.88
C LYS A 117 -7.15 -6.21 -13.86
N PHE A 118 -6.51 -7.10 -13.11
CA PHE A 118 -5.06 -7.20 -13.05
C PHE A 118 -4.58 -8.19 -14.11
N ASN A 119 -3.79 -7.71 -15.07
CA ASN A 119 -3.13 -8.56 -16.04
C ASN A 119 -1.73 -8.89 -15.52
N MET A 120 -1.50 -10.16 -15.22
CA MET A 120 -0.22 -10.61 -14.69
C MET A 120 0.56 -11.32 -15.77
N LYS A 121 1.87 -11.10 -15.77
CA LYS A 121 2.82 -11.79 -16.65
C LYS A 121 3.93 -12.37 -15.79
N ASN A 122 4.50 -13.46 -16.25
CA ASN A 122 5.70 -13.99 -15.61
C ASN A 122 6.83 -12.97 -15.68
N LYS A 123 7.61 -12.90 -14.61
CA LYS A 123 8.72 -11.96 -14.49
C LYS A 123 9.75 -12.11 -15.61
N TYR A 124 9.84 -13.30 -16.19
CA TYR A 124 10.86 -13.66 -17.18
C TYR A 124 10.29 -13.85 -18.61
N GLU A 125 9.05 -13.44 -18.83
CA GLU A 125 8.43 -13.44 -20.16
C GLU A 125 8.61 -12.12 -20.89
#